data_20e5c81f82588b00f0fc6c79aeb21639
#
_entry.id   20e5c81f82588b00f0fc6c79aeb21639
#
_cell.length_a   1.000
_cell.length_b   1.000
_cell.length_c   1.000
_cell.angle_alpha   90.00
_cell.angle_beta   90.00
_cell.angle_gamma   90.00
#
_symmetry.space_group_name_H-M   'P 1'
#
loop_
_entity.id
_entity.type
_entity.pdbx_description
1 polymer ?
#
loop_
_entity_poly.entity_id
_entity_poly.type
_entity_poly.pdbx_seq_one_letter_code
_entity_poly.pdbx_strand_id
1 'polypeptide(L)'
;MSLLERVKRKVDTIKKDAKIYKPYYNTTYGPSGKQPPIYNRDGEPMEMFFIRDMHTAHIPYGNVGKHFLWDRYNWGLDTHFYTHRAMLETLGTPTRKYGMFGESRSIVPKDYSIFEKHKGLEKDFEAVFTYDEQLLNTLSNAKFYPLSAEVWYGKDAPEAISDTLYQEKDKNVSILCSDKQMCEQHKLRAEIARYCKTNHKADVMGKFDGGSYVTAEEPLQKYRFSFAIENEISDYYFTERLTSCLMAQTVPIYMGARKIDEFFNPDGFIKITKADLNNLDRVLKQCTKEEYERRLPAILDNYERVQCYRNMQDYLYEKLL
;
A
#
# COMPACT_ATOMS: atom_id res chain seq x y z
N MET A 1 10.41 17.41 -13.11
CA MET A 1 9.07 18.01 -12.78
C MET A 1 9.25 19.51 -12.71
N SER A 2 8.55 20.25 -13.57
CA SER A 2 8.60 21.72 -13.65
C SER A 2 7.97 22.37 -12.39
N LEU A 3 8.26 23.66 -12.16
CA LEU A 3 7.64 24.42 -11.07
C LEU A 3 6.09 24.42 -11.20
N LEU A 4 5.60 24.55 -12.43
CA LEU A 4 4.17 24.57 -12.73
C LEU A 4 3.48 23.25 -12.36
N GLU A 5 4.11 22.12 -12.66
CA GLU A 5 3.62 20.77 -12.27
C GLU A 5 3.60 20.59 -10.76
N ARG A 6 4.61 21.12 -10.05
CA ARG A 6 4.63 21.10 -8.58
C ARG A 6 3.49 21.90 -7.97
N VAL A 7 3.25 23.11 -8.48
CA VAL A 7 2.15 23.97 -8.02
C VAL A 7 0.80 23.30 -8.29
N LYS A 8 0.58 22.79 -9.50
CA LYS A 8 -0.65 22.08 -9.87
C LYS A 8 -0.89 20.90 -8.94
N ARG A 9 0.12 20.06 -8.70
CA ARG A 9 0.03 18.92 -7.79
C ARG A 9 -0.35 19.35 -6.37
N LYS A 10 0.25 20.43 -5.87
CA LYS A 10 -0.08 20.96 -4.52
C LYS A 10 -1.54 21.46 -4.45
N VAL A 11 -2.00 22.16 -5.47
CA VAL A 11 -3.40 22.62 -5.55
C VAL A 11 -4.37 21.44 -5.61
N ASP A 12 -4.05 20.41 -6.38
CA ASP A 12 -4.88 19.20 -6.48
C ASP A 12 -4.91 18.44 -5.13
N THR A 13 -3.78 18.41 -4.42
CA THR A 13 -3.72 17.86 -3.06
C THR A 13 -4.65 18.61 -2.11
N ILE A 14 -4.55 19.93 -2.05
CA ILE A 14 -5.40 20.78 -1.19
C ILE A 14 -6.89 20.56 -1.50
N LYS A 15 -7.26 20.48 -2.78
CA LYS A 15 -8.65 20.22 -3.18
C LYS A 15 -9.16 18.86 -2.72
N LYS A 16 -8.31 17.82 -2.80
CA LYS A 16 -8.65 16.47 -2.33
C LYS A 16 -8.81 16.44 -0.82
N ASP A 17 -7.87 17.03 -0.09
CA ASP A 17 -7.94 17.13 1.38
C ASP A 17 -9.20 17.86 1.81
N ALA A 18 -9.50 19.00 1.21
CA ALA A 18 -10.73 19.75 1.50
C ALA A 18 -12.01 18.92 1.28
N LYS A 19 -12.03 18.05 0.27
CA LYS A 19 -13.14 17.14 0.01
C LYS A 19 -13.28 16.09 1.12
N ILE A 20 -12.17 15.59 1.65
CA ILE A 20 -12.15 14.59 2.73
C ILE A 20 -12.58 15.23 4.05
N TYR A 21 -11.97 16.35 4.43
CA TYR A 21 -12.16 16.95 5.75
C TYR A 21 -13.48 17.73 5.92
N LYS A 22 -13.99 18.37 4.86
CA LYS A 22 -15.19 19.17 4.92
C LYS A 22 -16.42 18.48 5.54
N PRO A 23 -16.67 17.18 5.32
CA PRO A 23 -17.77 16.48 5.97
C PRO A 23 -17.65 16.38 7.49
N TYR A 24 -16.43 16.47 8.03
CA TYR A 24 -16.16 16.26 9.45
C TYR A 24 -16.02 17.56 10.23
N TYR A 25 -15.37 18.57 9.64
CA TYR A 25 -15.23 19.88 10.27
C TYR A 25 -14.88 20.95 9.23
N ASN A 26 -15.18 22.19 9.58
CA ASN A 26 -14.83 23.34 8.75
C ASN A 26 -13.41 23.78 9.08
N THR A 27 -12.40 23.28 8.35
CA THR A 27 -11.02 23.59 8.63
C THR A 27 -10.57 24.89 8.01
N THR A 28 -9.82 25.68 8.77
CA THR A 28 -8.83 26.62 8.26
C THR A 28 -7.48 25.93 8.27
N TYR A 29 -6.77 25.93 7.14
CA TYR A 29 -5.44 25.34 7.06
C TYR A 29 -4.44 26.16 7.86
N GLY A 30 -3.66 25.46 8.71
CA GLY A 30 -2.66 26.08 9.59
C GLY A 30 -2.85 25.68 11.05
N PRO A 31 -2.02 26.21 11.97
CA PRO A 31 -2.14 25.91 13.40
C PRO A 31 -3.40 26.58 13.95
N SER A 32 -4.50 25.84 14.00
CA SER A 32 -5.80 26.36 14.45
C SER A 32 -6.06 26.15 15.96
N GLY A 33 -5.11 25.51 16.68
CA GLY A 33 -5.28 25.20 18.10
C GLY A 33 -6.30 24.10 18.35
N LYS A 34 -7.15 24.25 19.36
CA LYS A 34 -8.15 23.24 19.74
C LYS A 34 -9.15 22.98 18.62
N GLN A 35 -9.27 21.73 18.21
CA GLN A 35 -10.31 21.28 17.29
C GLN A 35 -11.61 21.00 18.04
N PRO A 36 -12.77 21.29 17.43
CA PRO A 36 -14.03 20.81 17.95
C PRO A 36 -14.06 19.26 17.88
N PRO A 37 -14.85 18.58 18.72
CA PRO A 37 -15.07 17.15 18.59
C PRO A 37 -15.54 16.80 17.18
N ILE A 38 -14.96 15.75 16.60
CA ILE A 38 -15.36 15.20 15.32
C ILE A 38 -15.89 13.77 15.51
N TYR A 39 -16.77 13.35 14.63
CA TYR A 39 -17.44 12.07 14.71
C TYR A 39 -17.37 11.35 13.37
N ASN A 40 -17.26 10.03 13.41
CA ASN A 40 -17.36 9.20 12.22
C ASN A 40 -18.83 9.14 11.71
N ARG A 41 -19.05 8.38 10.63
CA ARG A 41 -20.39 8.23 10.04
C ARG A 41 -21.40 7.52 10.97
N ASP A 42 -20.90 6.76 11.93
CA ASP A 42 -21.69 6.01 12.90
C ASP A 42 -21.95 6.83 14.17
N GLY A 43 -21.46 8.07 14.24
CA GLY A 43 -21.60 8.97 15.37
C GLY A 43 -20.58 8.75 16.49
N GLU A 44 -19.57 7.90 16.29
CA GLU A 44 -18.51 7.68 17.26
C GLU A 44 -17.44 8.78 17.18
N PRO A 45 -16.83 9.16 18.32
CA PRO A 45 -15.82 10.20 18.35
C PRO A 45 -14.55 9.77 17.60
N MET A 46 -13.95 10.70 16.87
CA MET A 46 -12.70 10.51 16.14
C MET A 46 -11.61 11.41 16.70
N GLU A 47 -10.38 10.92 16.64
CA GLU A 47 -9.18 11.73 16.87
C GLU A 47 -8.70 12.41 15.59
N MET A 48 -7.81 13.38 15.74
CA MET A 48 -7.05 13.97 14.64
C MET A 48 -5.57 13.87 14.91
N PHE A 49 -4.83 13.38 13.91
CA PHE A 49 -3.38 13.31 13.96
C PHE A 49 -2.78 14.16 12.86
N PHE A 50 -1.80 14.99 13.23
CA PHE A 50 -1.03 15.70 12.23
C PHE A 50 -0.12 14.73 11.48
N ILE A 51 -0.03 14.87 10.15
CA ILE A 51 0.91 14.13 9.33
C ILE A 51 1.77 15.06 8.47
N ARG A 52 3.08 14.92 8.62
CA ARG A 52 4.08 15.49 7.72
C ARG A 52 4.60 14.37 6.82
N ASP A 53 4.06 14.25 5.61
CA ASP A 53 4.35 13.12 4.74
C ASP A 53 5.30 13.45 3.60
N MET A 54 6.18 12.50 3.32
CA MET A 54 7.04 12.41 2.14
C MET A 54 6.89 11.03 1.52
N HIS A 55 6.83 10.94 0.19
CA HIS A 55 6.68 9.69 -0.57
C HIS A 55 5.40 8.88 -0.33
N THR A 56 4.55 9.30 0.58
CA THR A 56 3.27 8.66 0.92
C THR A 56 2.10 9.48 0.38
N ALA A 57 2.13 9.79 -0.92
CA ALA A 57 1.15 10.67 -1.57
C ALA A 57 -0.31 10.20 -1.45
N HIS A 58 -0.52 8.98 -0.98
CA HIS A 58 -1.84 8.39 -0.76
C HIS A 58 -2.44 8.75 0.61
N ILE A 59 -1.60 9.15 1.58
CA ILE A 59 -2.06 9.64 2.87
C ILE A 59 -2.36 11.15 2.73
N PRO A 60 -3.57 11.61 3.11
CA PRO A 60 -4.71 10.91 3.70
C PRO A 60 -5.76 10.43 2.69
N TYR A 61 -5.41 10.13 1.45
CA TYR A 61 -6.37 9.81 0.38
C TYR A 61 -6.90 8.37 0.40
N GLY A 62 -6.49 7.58 1.37
CA GLY A 62 -7.07 6.28 1.62
C GLY A 62 -8.54 6.40 2.06
N ASN A 63 -9.15 5.28 2.34
CA ASN A 63 -10.44 5.27 3.00
C ASN A 63 -10.31 5.98 4.35
N VAL A 64 -11.23 6.88 4.65
CA VAL A 64 -11.28 7.50 5.98
C VAL A 64 -11.52 6.39 6.99
N GLY A 65 -10.65 6.29 7.99
CA GLY A 65 -10.77 5.32 9.08
C GLY A 65 -11.93 5.65 10.01
N LYS A 66 -12.23 4.73 10.93
CA LYS A 66 -13.28 4.90 11.93
C LYS A 66 -12.82 5.73 13.13
N HIS A 67 -11.51 5.66 13.44
CA HIS A 67 -10.98 6.14 14.73
C HIS A 67 -10.34 7.51 14.65
N PHE A 68 -9.72 7.87 13.52
CA PHE A 68 -9.04 9.15 13.37
C PHE A 68 -8.97 9.65 11.92
N LEU A 69 -8.62 10.93 11.78
CA LEU A 69 -8.30 11.58 10.51
C LEU A 69 -6.86 12.07 10.50
N TRP A 70 -6.21 11.95 9.33
CA TRP A 70 -4.96 12.64 9.06
C TRP A 70 -5.19 14.11 8.72
N ASP A 71 -4.46 15.03 9.37
CA ASP A 71 -4.40 16.46 9.00
C ASP A 71 -2.96 16.85 8.63
N ARG A 72 -2.79 17.45 7.45
CA ARG A 72 -1.49 17.94 6.95
C ARG A 72 -1.17 19.37 7.34
N TYR A 73 -2.12 20.07 7.93
CA TYR A 73 -2.08 21.53 8.04
C TYR A 73 -2.08 22.02 9.47
N ASN A 74 -2.70 21.30 10.38
CA ASN A 74 -2.80 21.69 11.78
C ASN A 74 -1.67 21.06 12.63
N TRP A 75 -0.49 21.67 12.62
CA TRP A 75 0.62 21.23 13.48
C TRP A 75 0.47 21.67 14.96
N GLY A 76 -0.65 22.24 15.36
CA GLY A 76 -1.02 22.48 16.76
C GLY A 76 -1.65 21.27 17.45
N LEU A 77 -1.84 20.14 16.74
CA LEU A 77 -2.34 18.90 17.32
C LEU A 77 -1.28 18.25 18.23
N ASP A 78 -1.73 17.48 19.22
CA ASP A 78 -0.84 16.85 20.20
C ASP A 78 -0.10 15.62 19.67
N THR A 79 -0.68 14.93 18.69
CA THR A 79 -0.11 13.71 18.10
C THR A 79 0.34 13.95 16.67
N HIS A 80 1.62 13.72 16.41
CA HIS A 80 2.24 13.94 15.12
C HIS A 80 2.84 12.67 14.53
N PHE A 81 2.65 12.49 13.22
CA PHE A 81 3.31 11.47 12.41
C PHE A 81 4.20 12.12 11.35
N TYR A 82 5.41 11.59 11.21
CA TYR A 82 6.38 12.05 10.22
C TYR A 82 6.82 10.87 9.37
N THR A 83 6.74 11.02 8.04
CA THR A 83 7.13 9.93 7.15
C THR A 83 8.50 10.17 6.54
N HIS A 84 9.30 9.09 6.43
CA HIS A 84 10.58 9.13 5.74
C HIS A 84 11.49 10.25 6.27
N ARG A 85 12.13 11.04 5.39
CA ARG A 85 13.00 12.15 5.80
C ARG A 85 12.29 13.29 6.52
N ALA A 86 10.96 13.36 6.49
CA ALA A 86 10.25 14.31 7.33
C ALA A 86 10.45 14.04 8.84
N MET A 87 10.91 12.85 9.23
CA MET A 87 11.32 12.54 10.60
C MET A 87 12.47 13.43 11.12
N LEU A 88 13.21 14.11 10.24
CA LEU A 88 14.22 15.10 10.62
C LEU A 88 13.62 16.47 11.01
N GLU A 89 12.31 16.63 10.84
CA GLU A 89 11.58 17.85 11.18
C GLU A 89 10.82 17.68 12.51
N THR A 90 10.53 18.80 13.19
CA THR A 90 9.50 18.87 14.23
C THR A 90 8.77 20.18 14.07
N LEU A 91 7.46 20.11 13.84
CA LEU A 91 6.60 21.29 13.73
C LEU A 91 5.75 21.39 15.00
N GLY A 92 5.58 22.63 15.50
CA GLY A 92 4.85 22.83 16.74
C GLY A 92 5.52 22.16 17.96
N THR A 93 4.72 21.76 18.92
CA THR A 93 5.14 21.15 20.19
C THR A 93 4.29 19.90 20.50
N PRO A 94 4.40 18.83 19.68
CA PRO A 94 3.60 17.64 19.91
C PRO A 94 3.98 16.97 21.23
N THR A 95 3.01 16.40 21.91
CA THR A 95 3.23 15.56 23.09
C THR A 95 3.57 14.12 22.71
N ARG A 96 3.05 13.64 21.56
CA ARG A 96 3.37 12.32 21.01
C ARG A 96 3.87 12.46 19.57
N LYS A 97 5.00 11.81 19.27
CA LYS A 97 5.64 11.85 17.96
C LYS A 97 5.94 10.45 17.46
N TYR A 98 5.52 10.15 16.24
CA TYR A 98 5.71 8.85 15.59
C TYR A 98 6.43 9.00 14.25
N GLY A 99 7.35 8.06 13.96
CA GLY A 99 7.98 7.93 12.65
C GLY A 99 7.28 6.86 11.81
N MET A 100 7.29 7.00 10.46
CA MET A 100 6.61 6.03 9.60
C MET A 100 7.30 5.90 8.24
N PHE A 101 7.46 4.66 7.75
CA PHE A 101 7.93 4.34 6.41
C PHE A 101 6.85 3.63 5.60
N GLY A 102 6.61 4.10 4.38
CA GLY A 102 5.64 3.51 3.47
C GLY A 102 6.23 3.13 2.10
N GLU A 103 7.05 4.01 1.49
CA GLU A 103 7.70 3.70 0.22
C GLU A 103 8.90 2.79 0.43
N SER A 104 9.18 1.89 -0.53
CA SER A 104 10.23 0.89 -0.40
C SER A 104 11.65 1.46 -0.30
N ARG A 105 12.52 0.75 0.41
CA ARG A 105 13.96 1.05 0.47
C ARG A 105 14.57 1.07 -0.94
N SER A 106 14.13 0.20 -1.83
CA SER A 106 14.59 0.14 -3.22
C SER A 106 14.28 1.41 -4.02
N ILE A 107 13.24 2.15 -3.65
CA ILE A 107 12.86 3.42 -4.30
C ILE A 107 13.50 4.61 -3.61
N VAL A 108 13.56 4.62 -2.28
CA VAL A 108 14.04 5.76 -1.47
C VAL A 108 15.14 5.35 -0.46
N PRO A 109 16.25 4.75 -0.90
CA PRO A 109 17.27 4.18 0.00
C PRO A 109 17.86 5.22 0.97
N LYS A 110 17.94 6.49 0.56
CA LYS A 110 18.49 7.57 1.39
C LYS A 110 17.64 7.88 2.61
N ASP A 111 16.34 7.59 2.56
CA ASP A 111 15.44 7.86 3.67
C ASP A 111 15.63 6.84 4.79
N TYR A 112 15.94 5.59 4.44
CA TYR A 112 16.21 4.53 5.41
C TYR A 112 17.56 4.67 6.14
N SER A 113 18.49 5.47 5.59
CA SER A 113 19.78 5.75 6.21
C SER A 113 19.77 6.93 7.21
N ILE A 114 18.60 7.53 7.49
CA ILE A 114 18.54 8.70 8.41
C ILE A 114 18.97 8.34 9.82
N PHE A 115 18.61 7.17 10.34
CA PHE A 115 18.98 6.73 11.68
C PHE A 115 20.47 6.38 11.81
N GLU A 116 21.12 5.95 10.74
CA GLU A 116 22.57 5.74 10.69
C GLU A 116 23.33 7.08 10.75
N LYS A 117 22.81 8.11 10.05
CA LYS A 117 23.40 9.44 9.95
C LYS A 117 23.10 10.32 11.16
N HIS A 118 21.96 10.12 11.79
CA HIS A 118 21.47 10.89 12.93
C HIS A 118 21.23 9.93 14.11
N LYS A 119 22.34 9.47 14.71
CA LYS A 119 22.29 8.53 15.84
C LYS A 119 21.51 9.12 17.00
N GLY A 120 20.55 8.35 17.52
CA GLY A 120 19.68 8.78 18.61
C GLY A 120 18.40 9.45 18.15
N LEU A 121 18.21 9.67 16.84
CA LEU A 121 16.98 10.25 16.27
C LEU A 121 15.75 9.41 16.63
N GLU A 122 15.89 8.09 16.75
CA GLU A 122 14.80 7.20 17.14
C GLU A 122 14.18 7.55 18.49
N LYS A 123 14.98 8.16 19.40
CA LYS A 123 14.53 8.54 20.75
C LYS A 123 13.54 9.72 20.75
N ASP A 124 13.45 10.45 19.64
CA ASP A 124 12.48 11.53 19.46
C ASP A 124 11.06 11.00 19.19
N PHE A 125 10.92 9.67 18.99
CA PHE A 125 9.67 9.03 18.64
C PHE A 125 9.24 7.99 19.66
N GLU A 126 7.96 7.93 19.97
CA GLU A 126 7.39 6.84 20.77
C GLU A 126 7.51 5.48 20.04
N ALA A 127 7.30 5.50 18.72
CA ALA A 127 7.54 4.36 17.87
C ALA A 127 7.94 4.80 16.44
N VAL A 128 8.68 3.92 15.75
CA VAL A 128 8.99 4.03 14.32
C VAL A 128 8.30 2.86 13.61
N PHE A 129 7.26 3.15 12.85
CA PHE A 129 6.47 2.18 12.11
C PHE A 129 7.14 1.87 10.77
N THR A 130 7.47 0.61 10.53
CA THR A 130 8.22 0.19 9.34
C THR A 130 7.96 -1.29 9.03
N TYR A 131 8.17 -1.68 7.77
CA TYR A 131 8.26 -3.08 7.35
C TYR A 131 9.71 -3.55 7.24
N ASP A 132 10.66 -2.61 7.27
CA ASP A 132 12.07 -2.86 6.97
C ASP A 132 12.75 -3.68 8.06
N GLU A 133 13.21 -4.88 7.73
CA GLU A 133 13.82 -5.81 8.68
C GLU A 133 15.08 -5.26 9.34
N GLN A 134 15.86 -4.43 8.65
CA GLN A 134 17.05 -3.82 9.25
C GLN A 134 16.65 -2.84 10.35
N LEU A 135 15.67 -1.98 10.12
CA LEU A 135 15.18 -1.04 11.13
C LEU A 135 14.49 -1.77 12.28
N LEU A 136 13.69 -2.79 12.00
CA LEU A 136 13.03 -3.63 13.01
C LEU A 136 14.05 -4.32 13.94
N ASN A 137 15.22 -4.69 13.42
CA ASN A 137 16.27 -5.34 14.20
C ASN A 137 17.22 -4.36 14.91
N THR A 138 17.28 -3.09 14.48
CA THR A 138 18.28 -2.14 15.01
C THR A 138 17.71 -1.06 15.89
N LEU A 139 16.45 -0.65 15.69
CA LEU A 139 15.81 0.37 16.52
C LEU A 139 14.98 -0.28 17.63
N SER A 140 15.21 0.13 18.87
CA SER A 140 14.53 -0.45 20.05
C SER A 140 13.02 -0.15 20.09
N ASN A 141 12.57 0.88 19.38
CA ASN A 141 11.18 1.32 19.31
C ASN A 141 10.57 1.12 17.92
N ALA A 142 11.22 0.35 17.03
CA ALA A 142 10.60 -0.02 15.76
C ALA A 142 9.42 -0.98 15.95
N LYS A 143 8.35 -0.75 15.24
CA LYS A 143 7.18 -1.64 15.21
C LYS A 143 6.83 -1.98 13.75
N PHE A 144 6.50 -3.23 13.49
CA PHE A 144 6.08 -3.66 12.17
C PHE A 144 4.76 -2.99 11.76
N TYR A 145 4.77 -2.34 10.60
CA TYR A 145 3.59 -1.72 10.01
C TYR A 145 3.69 -1.71 8.48
N PRO A 146 2.88 -2.48 7.78
CA PRO A 146 2.91 -2.57 6.32
C PRO A 146 2.04 -1.47 5.69
N LEU A 147 2.42 -0.21 5.84
CA LEU A 147 1.64 0.96 5.39
C LEU A 147 1.17 0.86 3.92
N SER A 148 2.01 0.30 3.04
CA SER A 148 1.70 0.17 1.61
C SER A 148 0.78 -1.01 1.27
N ALA A 149 0.36 -1.79 2.28
CA ALA A 149 -0.50 -2.96 2.09
C ALA A 149 -2.00 -2.63 2.04
N GLU A 150 -2.38 -1.35 2.05
CA GLU A 150 -3.79 -0.97 1.94
C GLU A 150 -4.41 -1.53 0.66
N VAL A 151 -5.53 -2.21 0.80
CA VAL A 151 -6.27 -2.79 -0.34
C VAL A 151 -6.79 -1.69 -1.26
N TRP A 152 -6.49 -1.80 -2.55
CA TRP A 152 -7.02 -0.87 -3.56
C TRP A 152 -8.20 -1.43 -4.35
N TYR A 153 -8.35 -2.75 -4.40
CA TYR A 153 -9.51 -3.37 -5.02
C TYR A 153 -10.78 -3.03 -4.24
N GLY A 154 -11.77 -2.46 -4.90
CA GLY A 154 -13.04 -2.08 -4.30
C GLY A 154 -12.97 -0.91 -3.30
N LYS A 155 -11.87 -0.15 -3.25
CA LYS A 155 -11.72 0.91 -2.25
C LYS A 155 -12.72 2.06 -2.40
N ASP A 156 -13.18 2.33 -3.62
CA ASP A 156 -14.15 3.40 -3.91
C ASP A 156 -15.60 2.94 -3.71
N ALA A 157 -15.84 1.61 -3.61
CA ALA A 157 -17.15 1.00 -3.35
C ALA A 157 -16.97 -0.29 -2.51
N PRO A 158 -16.52 -0.18 -1.26
CA PRO A 158 -16.16 -1.33 -0.43
C PRO A 158 -17.35 -2.26 -0.13
N GLU A 159 -18.57 -1.74 -0.15
CA GLU A 159 -19.82 -2.51 0.01
C GLU A 159 -20.17 -3.37 -1.22
N ALA A 160 -19.56 -3.09 -2.37
CA ALA A 160 -19.78 -3.86 -3.61
C ALA A 160 -18.84 -5.07 -3.75
N ILE A 161 -17.91 -5.27 -2.81
CA ILE A 161 -16.98 -6.41 -2.85
C ILE A 161 -17.75 -7.68 -2.47
N SER A 162 -17.84 -8.62 -3.42
CA SER A 162 -18.51 -9.91 -3.23
C SER A 162 -17.57 -10.93 -2.59
N ASP A 163 -18.05 -11.66 -1.61
CA ASP A 163 -17.37 -12.83 -1.00
C ASP A 163 -17.37 -14.06 -1.94
N THR A 164 -18.16 -14.02 -3.01
CA THR A 164 -18.27 -15.07 -4.03
C THR A 164 -17.67 -14.68 -5.36
N LEU A 165 -16.77 -13.70 -5.40
CA LEU A 165 -16.16 -13.20 -6.63
C LEU A 165 -15.41 -14.27 -7.42
N TYR A 166 -14.93 -15.33 -6.75
CA TYR A 166 -14.30 -16.49 -7.38
C TYR A 166 -15.20 -17.16 -8.44
N GLN A 167 -16.53 -17.07 -8.32
CA GLN A 167 -17.49 -17.64 -9.28
C GLN A 167 -17.54 -16.85 -10.60
N GLU A 168 -17.10 -15.59 -10.58
CA GLU A 168 -17.11 -14.72 -11.74
C GLU A 168 -15.83 -14.80 -12.59
N LYS A 169 -14.83 -15.60 -12.17
CA LYS A 169 -13.53 -15.73 -12.83
C LYS A 169 -13.63 -16.48 -14.17
N ASP A 170 -13.66 -15.72 -15.27
CA ASP A 170 -13.77 -16.29 -16.63
C ASP A 170 -12.48 -16.14 -17.45
N LYS A 171 -11.57 -15.22 -17.04
CA LYS A 171 -10.26 -15.01 -17.67
C LYS A 171 -9.14 -15.69 -16.90
N ASN A 172 -8.00 -15.88 -17.56
CA ASN A 172 -6.94 -16.70 -16.98
C ASN A 172 -5.87 -15.87 -16.25
N VAL A 173 -4.99 -15.18 -16.96
CA VAL A 173 -3.84 -14.48 -16.37
C VAL A 173 -3.83 -13.03 -16.78
N SER A 174 -3.55 -12.12 -15.82
CA SER A 174 -3.32 -10.71 -16.05
C SER A 174 -1.97 -10.25 -15.47
N ILE A 175 -1.52 -9.09 -15.94
CA ILE A 175 -0.43 -8.33 -15.32
C ILE A 175 -0.71 -6.84 -15.40
N LEU A 176 -0.66 -6.17 -14.25
CA LEU A 176 -0.68 -4.71 -14.18
C LEU A 176 0.74 -4.17 -14.19
N CYS A 177 1.09 -3.43 -15.23
CA CYS A 177 2.42 -2.85 -15.40
C CYS A 177 2.35 -1.36 -15.75
N SER A 178 3.27 -0.59 -15.18
CA SER A 178 3.49 0.82 -15.51
C SER A 178 4.79 0.97 -16.31
N ASP A 179 5.02 2.18 -16.83
CA ASP A 179 6.25 2.60 -17.50
C ASP A 179 7.39 2.98 -16.54
N LYS A 180 7.18 2.83 -15.22
CA LYS A 180 8.20 3.17 -14.20
C LYS A 180 9.43 2.27 -14.31
N GLN A 181 10.62 2.89 -14.11
CA GLN A 181 11.94 2.22 -14.19
C GLN A 181 12.83 2.56 -12.98
N MET A 182 12.22 2.88 -11.82
CA MET A 182 12.93 3.44 -10.67
C MET A 182 13.76 2.41 -9.90
N CYS A 183 13.42 1.14 -9.98
CA CYS A 183 14.11 0.04 -9.30
C CYS A 183 14.21 -1.19 -10.20
N GLU A 184 14.99 -2.19 -9.77
CA GLU A 184 15.18 -3.44 -10.51
C GLU A 184 13.86 -4.16 -10.77
N GLN A 185 12.99 -4.20 -9.76
CA GLN A 185 11.70 -4.90 -9.87
C GLN A 185 10.72 -4.22 -10.85
N HIS A 186 10.83 -2.90 -11.06
CA HIS A 186 10.09 -2.22 -12.13
C HIS A 186 10.52 -2.73 -13.51
N LYS A 187 11.84 -2.86 -13.74
CA LYS A 187 12.39 -3.37 -15.00
C LYS A 187 11.97 -4.81 -15.24
N LEU A 188 12.08 -5.63 -14.22
CA LEU A 188 11.69 -7.04 -14.25
C LEU A 188 10.18 -7.20 -14.57
N ARG A 189 9.31 -6.42 -13.94
CA ARG A 189 7.88 -6.41 -14.25
C ARG A 189 7.62 -6.04 -15.70
N ALA A 190 8.35 -5.05 -16.23
CA ALA A 190 8.26 -4.66 -17.63
C ALA A 190 8.74 -5.76 -18.59
N GLU A 191 9.76 -6.55 -18.22
CA GLU A 191 10.23 -7.71 -18.99
C GLU A 191 9.17 -8.82 -19.03
N ILE A 192 8.58 -9.15 -17.88
CA ILE A 192 7.46 -10.10 -17.79
C ILE A 192 6.28 -9.64 -18.65
N ALA A 193 5.91 -8.37 -18.53
CA ALA A 193 4.80 -7.79 -19.30
C ALA A 193 5.06 -7.87 -20.81
N ARG A 194 6.28 -7.55 -21.25
CA ARG A 194 6.69 -7.64 -22.66
C ARG A 194 6.62 -9.06 -23.15
N TYR A 195 7.16 -10.02 -22.38
CA TYR A 195 7.09 -11.43 -22.70
C TYR A 195 5.63 -11.90 -22.86
N CYS A 196 4.79 -11.59 -21.89
CA CYS A 196 3.37 -11.95 -21.92
C CYS A 196 2.62 -11.34 -23.12
N LYS A 197 2.87 -10.06 -23.42
CA LYS A 197 2.26 -9.36 -24.56
C LYS A 197 2.69 -9.97 -25.90
N THR A 198 3.99 -10.17 -26.09
CA THR A 198 4.55 -10.71 -27.34
C THR A 198 4.10 -12.14 -27.62
N ASN A 199 3.97 -12.96 -26.59
CA ASN A 199 3.64 -14.39 -26.73
C ASN A 199 2.16 -14.69 -26.43
N HIS A 200 1.31 -13.68 -26.27
CA HIS A 200 -0.13 -13.82 -25.95
C HIS A 200 -0.39 -14.73 -24.74
N LYS A 201 0.40 -14.57 -23.66
CA LYS A 201 0.34 -15.44 -22.47
C LYS A 201 -0.50 -14.88 -21.33
N ALA A 202 -0.65 -13.56 -21.26
CA ALA A 202 -1.46 -12.87 -20.27
C ALA A 202 -1.97 -11.54 -20.85
N ASP A 203 -3.07 -11.03 -20.29
CA ASP A 203 -3.57 -9.69 -20.61
C ASP A 203 -2.72 -8.65 -19.85
N VAL A 204 -2.06 -7.78 -20.60
CA VAL A 204 -1.18 -6.73 -20.07
C VAL A 204 -1.93 -5.42 -20.02
N MET A 205 -2.03 -4.84 -18.82
CA MET A 205 -2.78 -3.61 -18.55
C MET A 205 -1.92 -2.56 -17.87
N GLY A 206 -2.42 -1.32 -17.85
CA GLY A 206 -1.73 -0.18 -17.27
C GLY A 206 -0.92 0.61 -18.28
N LYS A 207 -0.10 1.56 -17.82
CA LYS A 207 0.64 2.50 -18.69
C LYS A 207 1.85 1.90 -19.41
N PHE A 208 2.08 0.62 -19.26
CA PHE A 208 3.15 -0.10 -19.96
C PHE A 208 2.96 0.01 -21.48
N ASP A 209 4.05 0.34 -22.19
CA ASP A 209 4.12 0.32 -23.65
C ASP A 209 2.99 1.12 -24.35
N GLY A 210 2.75 2.34 -23.84
CA GLY A 210 1.75 3.26 -24.40
C GLY A 210 0.31 2.98 -23.97
N GLY A 211 0.09 2.07 -23.00
CA GLY A 211 -1.23 1.81 -22.43
C GLY A 211 -1.76 2.96 -21.56
N SER A 212 -3.00 2.83 -21.11
CA SER A 212 -3.70 3.80 -20.29
C SER A 212 -3.70 3.42 -18.81
N TYR A 213 -4.07 4.38 -17.95
CA TYR A 213 -4.35 4.09 -16.55
C TYR A 213 -5.58 3.18 -16.43
N VAL A 214 -5.48 2.19 -15.57
CA VAL A 214 -6.57 1.29 -15.18
C VAL A 214 -6.71 1.26 -13.66
N THR A 215 -7.88 0.94 -13.16
CA THR A 215 -8.14 0.73 -11.72
C THR A 215 -7.67 -0.66 -11.29
N ALA A 216 -7.75 -0.97 -10.00
CA ALA A 216 -7.36 -2.28 -9.49
C ALA A 216 -8.34 -3.40 -9.90
N GLU A 217 -9.58 -3.04 -10.20
CA GLU A 217 -10.63 -3.98 -10.59
C GLU A 217 -10.37 -4.61 -11.96
N GLU A 218 -9.91 -3.82 -12.92
CA GLU A 218 -9.76 -4.27 -14.31
C GLU A 218 -8.84 -5.50 -14.47
N PRO A 219 -7.63 -5.53 -13.87
CA PRO A 219 -6.75 -6.68 -13.97
C PRO A 219 -7.11 -7.83 -13.02
N LEU A 220 -8.07 -7.66 -12.10
CA LEU A 220 -8.31 -8.64 -11.04
C LEU A 220 -9.70 -9.25 -11.09
N GLN A 221 -10.76 -8.47 -11.30
CA GLN A 221 -12.14 -8.92 -11.10
C GLN A 221 -12.46 -10.20 -11.87
N LYS A 222 -12.07 -10.31 -13.11
CA LYS A 222 -12.40 -11.47 -13.99
C LYS A 222 -11.27 -12.50 -14.10
N TYR A 223 -10.10 -12.23 -13.49
CA TYR A 223 -8.92 -13.07 -13.67
C TYR A 223 -8.69 -14.04 -12.52
N ARG A 224 -8.40 -15.32 -12.87
CA ARG A 224 -8.01 -16.36 -11.91
C ARG A 224 -6.64 -16.10 -11.31
N PHE A 225 -5.70 -15.60 -12.11
CA PHE A 225 -4.32 -15.35 -11.72
C PHE A 225 -3.89 -13.95 -12.13
N SER A 226 -3.02 -13.33 -11.33
CA SER A 226 -2.38 -12.06 -11.70
C SER A 226 -0.95 -11.99 -11.19
N PHE A 227 -0.04 -11.41 -11.99
CA PHE A 227 1.31 -11.16 -11.54
C PHE A 227 1.34 -10.04 -10.48
N ALA A 228 1.80 -10.37 -9.30
CA ALA A 228 2.02 -9.47 -8.18
C ALA A 228 3.52 -9.40 -7.84
N ILE A 229 4.23 -8.56 -8.57
CA ILE A 229 5.68 -8.36 -8.40
C ILE A 229 5.90 -7.08 -7.61
N GLU A 230 6.43 -7.18 -6.40
CA GLU A 230 6.67 -6.04 -5.53
C GLU A 230 7.84 -5.18 -6.02
N ASN A 231 7.96 -3.95 -5.49
CA ASN A 231 9.08 -3.07 -5.83
C ASN A 231 10.38 -3.49 -5.15
N GLU A 232 10.27 -4.36 -4.14
CA GLU A 232 11.39 -4.83 -3.33
C GLU A 232 11.21 -6.30 -2.95
N ILE A 233 12.31 -7.04 -2.86
CA ILE A 233 12.36 -8.38 -2.29
C ILE A 233 13.05 -8.28 -0.93
N SER A 234 12.27 -8.32 0.15
CA SER A 234 12.75 -8.26 1.54
C SER A 234 11.97 -9.27 2.39
N ASP A 235 12.16 -9.29 3.70
CA ASP A 235 11.43 -10.24 4.53
C ASP A 235 9.94 -9.90 4.62
N TYR A 236 9.58 -8.60 4.70
CA TYR A 236 8.24 -8.18 5.09
C TYR A 236 7.57 -7.17 4.15
N TYR A 237 8.21 -6.80 3.03
CA TYR A 237 7.62 -5.83 2.11
C TYR A 237 6.58 -6.45 1.20
N PHE A 238 5.32 -6.13 1.43
CA PHE A 238 4.21 -6.40 0.53
C PHE A 238 3.29 -5.18 0.45
N THR A 239 2.57 -5.06 -0.64
CA THR A 239 1.81 -3.84 -0.95
C THR A 239 0.39 -4.16 -1.44
N GLU A 240 -0.30 -3.09 -1.83
CA GLU A 240 -1.61 -3.16 -2.50
C GLU A 240 -1.65 -4.13 -3.69
N ARG A 241 -0.52 -4.45 -4.31
CA ARG A 241 -0.45 -5.44 -5.41
C ARG A 241 -0.86 -6.82 -4.97
N LEU A 242 -0.35 -7.22 -3.80
CA LEU A 242 -0.71 -8.49 -3.22
C LEU A 242 -2.09 -8.45 -2.59
N THR A 243 -2.33 -7.49 -1.70
CA THR A 243 -3.57 -7.44 -0.93
C THR A 243 -4.80 -7.25 -1.81
N SER A 244 -4.68 -6.50 -2.92
CA SER A 244 -5.77 -6.37 -3.91
C SER A 244 -6.03 -7.68 -4.67
N CYS A 245 -5.00 -8.48 -4.97
CA CYS A 245 -5.22 -9.82 -5.54
C CYS A 245 -6.02 -10.70 -4.57
N LEU A 246 -5.63 -10.73 -3.29
CA LEU A 246 -6.30 -11.53 -2.28
C LEU A 246 -7.74 -11.08 -2.03
N MET A 247 -7.97 -9.76 -1.97
CA MET A 247 -9.31 -9.20 -1.85
C MET A 247 -10.19 -9.51 -3.05
N ALA A 248 -9.63 -9.52 -4.25
CA ALA A 248 -10.31 -9.90 -5.47
C ALA A 248 -10.45 -11.41 -5.64
N GLN A 249 -10.01 -12.24 -4.69
CA GLN A 249 -10.00 -13.70 -4.81
C GLN A 249 -9.25 -14.19 -6.07
N THR A 250 -8.19 -13.47 -6.45
CA THR A 250 -7.29 -13.76 -7.56
C THR A 250 -6.01 -14.36 -7.02
N VAL A 251 -5.55 -15.49 -7.56
CA VAL A 251 -4.28 -16.12 -7.16
C VAL A 251 -3.11 -15.25 -7.62
N PRO A 252 -2.29 -14.70 -6.71
CA PRO A 252 -1.11 -13.95 -7.11
C PRO A 252 0.01 -14.89 -7.61
N ILE A 253 0.57 -14.58 -8.79
CA ILE A 253 1.87 -15.07 -9.22
C ILE A 253 2.88 -14.12 -8.58
N TYR A 254 3.39 -14.50 -7.41
CA TYR A 254 3.97 -13.57 -6.44
C TYR A 254 5.49 -13.60 -6.37
N MET A 255 6.09 -12.40 -6.38
CA MET A 255 7.48 -12.16 -6.03
C MET A 255 7.59 -10.90 -5.16
N GLY A 256 8.01 -11.07 -3.91
CA GLY A 256 8.10 -9.95 -2.94
C GLY A 256 8.60 -10.44 -1.58
N ALA A 257 7.79 -10.26 -0.54
CA ALA A 257 8.14 -10.61 0.82
C ALA A 257 8.47 -12.11 0.97
N ARG A 258 9.68 -12.40 1.50
CA ARG A 258 10.13 -13.77 1.72
C ARG A 258 9.34 -14.50 2.81
N LYS A 259 8.90 -13.75 3.82
CA LYS A 259 8.14 -14.26 4.97
C LYS A 259 6.63 -14.05 4.85
N ILE A 260 6.12 -13.96 3.63
CA ILE A 260 4.70 -13.71 3.39
C ILE A 260 3.79 -14.78 4.01
N ASP A 261 4.31 -15.99 4.25
CA ASP A 261 3.60 -17.11 4.86
C ASP A 261 3.24 -16.86 6.32
N GLU A 262 3.91 -15.90 6.98
CA GLU A 262 3.55 -15.47 8.33
C GLU A 262 2.22 -14.70 8.36
N PHE A 263 1.78 -14.17 7.22
CA PHE A 263 0.58 -13.35 7.09
C PHE A 263 -0.56 -14.05 6.35
N PHE A 264 -0.23 -14.81 5.33
CA PHE A 264 -1.20 -15.40 4.41
C PHE A 264 -0.93 -16.88 4.16
N ASN A 265 -1.97 -17.60 3.77
CA ASN A 265 -1.90 -19.01 3.43
C ASN A 265 -1.12 -19.21 2.12
N PRO A 266 0.05 -19.89 2.15
CA PRO A 266 0.90 -20.05 0.98
C PRO A 266 0.29 -20.85 -0.16
N ASP A 267 -0.67 -21.73 0.12
CA ASP A 267 -1.34 -22.53 -0.90
C ASP A 267 -2.21 -21.67 -1.83
N GLY A 268 -2.55 -20.45 -1.42
CA GLY A 268 -3.25 -19.46 -2.24
C GLY A 268 -2.35 -18.69 -3.21
N PHE A 269 -1.05 -19.03 -3.33
CA PHE A 269 -0.06 -18.32 -4.16
C PHE A 269 0.58 -19.24 -5.18
N ILE A 270 1.06 -18.67 -6.30
CA ILE A 270 2.13 -19.23 -7.12
C ILE A 270 3.37 -18.38 -6.85
N LYS A 271 4.23 -18.81 -5.91
CA LYS A 271 5.47 -18.10 -5.62
C LYS A 271 6.48 -18.33 -6.72
N ILE A 272 7.10 -17.24 -7.18
CA ILE A 272 8.16 -17.25 -8.18
C ILE A 272 9.40 -16.51 -7.70
N THR A 273 10.53 -16.90 -8.26
CA THR A 273 11.85 -16.31 -8.03
C THR A 273 12.42 -15.77 -9.33
N LYS A 274 13.54 -15.07 -9.26
CA LYS A 274 14.27 -14.63 -10.48
C LYS A 274 14.64 -15.81 -11.39
N ALA A 275 14.91 -16.98 -10.83
CA ALA A 275 15.24 -18.17 -11.64
C ALA A 275 14.07 -18.65 -12.51
N ASP A 276 12.84 -18.48 -12.04
CA ASP A 276 11.63 -18.87 -12.78
C ASP A 276 11.38 -18.00 -14.02
N LEU A 277 11.96 -16.81 -14.06
CA LEU A 277 11.85 -15.89 -15.19
C LEU A 277 12.56 -16.42 -16.46
N ASN A 278 13.54 -17.30 -16.30
CA ASN A 278 14.18 -17.96 -17.42
C ASN A 278 13.25 -18.95 -18.13
N ASN A 279 12.13 -19.31 -17.50
CA ASN A 279 11.14 -20.22 -18.07
C ASN A 279 9.72 -19.85 -17.58
N LEU A 280 9.23 -18.68 -17.97
CA LEU A 280 7.89 -18.20 -17.61
C LEU A 280 6.79 -19.13 -18.12
N ASP A 281 7.00 -19.86 -19.23
CA ASP A 281 6.04 -20.84 -19.72
C ASP A 281 5.78 -21.96 -18.72
N ARG A 282 6.77 -22.38 -17.93
CA ARG A 282 6.58 -23.36 -16.85
C ARG A 282 5.65 -22.84 -15.76
N VAL A 283 5.78 -21.56 -15.42
CA VAL A 283 4.91 -20.90 -14.43
C VAL A 283 3.48 -20.80 -14.99
N LEU A 284 3.36 -20.27 -16.21
CA LEU A 284 2.07 -20.00 -16.84
C LEU A 284 1.27 -21.28 -17.18
N LYS A 285 1.97 -22.40 -17.42
CA LYS A 285 1.31 -23.72 -17.59
C LYS A 285 0.57 -24.20 -16.33
N GLN A 286 0.94 -23.71 -15.15
CA GLN A 286 0.22 -24.00 -13.90
C GLN A 286 -1.06 -23.18 -13.75
N CYS A 287 -1.18 -22.07 -14.49
CA CYS A 287 -2.33 -21.18 -14.39
C CYS A 287 -3.52 -21.74 -15.18
N THR A 288 -4.18 -22.76 -14.65
CA THR A 288 -5.36 -23.39 -15.26
C THR A 288 -6.59 -23.19 -14.38
N LYS A 289 -7.78 -23.43 -14.94
CA LYS A 289 -9.03 -23.37 -14.17
C LYS A 289 -9.01 -24.40 -13.04
N GLU A 290 -8.56 -25.61 -13.33
CA GLU A 290 -8.48 -26.72 -12.36
C GLU A 290 -7.54 -26.41 -11.21
N GLU A 291 -6.40 -25.77 -11.50
CA GLU A 291 -5.45 -25.33 -10.48
C GLU A 291 -6.01 -24.18 -9.63
N TYR A 292 -6.77 -23.27 -10.22
CA TYR A 292 -7.50 -22.24 -9.48
C TYR A 292 -8.52 -22.85 -8.52
N GLU A 293 -9.34 -23.78 -9.02
CA GLU A 293 -10.37 -24.48 -8.22
C GLU A 293 -9.73 -25.31 -7.09
N ARG A 294 -8.59 -25.94 -7.35
CA ARG A 294 -7.83 -26.67 -6.32
C ARG A 294 -7.37 -25.76 -5.18
N ARG A 295 -7.02 -24.51 -5.49
CA ARG A 295 -6.56 -23.50 -4.50
C ARG A 295 -7.70 -22.78 -3.78
N LEU A 296 -8.94 -23.01 -4.14
CA LEU A 296 -10.08 -22.25 -3.63
C LEU A 296 -10.16 -22.18 -2.10
N PRO A 297 -9.88 -23.25 -1.31
CA PRO A 297 -9.89 -23.15 0.15
C PRO A 297 -8.87 -22.13 0.68
N ALA A 298 -7.67 -22.07 0.09
CA ALA A 298 -6.63 -21.13 0.48
C ALA A 298 -6.92 -19.70 -0.03
N ILE A 299 -7.58 -19.57 -1.18
CA ILE A 299 -8.04 -18.28 -1.71
C ILE A 299 -9.04 -17.65 -0.73
N LEU A 300 -10.00 -18.41 -0.25
CA LEU A 300 -11.02 -17.94 0.70
C LEU A 300 -10.41 -17.64 2.08
N ASP A 301 -9.49 -18.47 2.57
CA ASP A 301 -8.73 -18.18 3.79
C ASP A 301 -7.95 -16.87 3.66
N ASN A 302 -7.29 -16.62 2.54
CA ASN A 302 -6.59 -15.38 2.29
C ASN A 302 -7.52 -14.17 2.12
N TYR A 303 -8.71 -14.36 1.55
CA TYR A 303 -9.75 -13.33 1.51
C TYR A 303 -10.17 -12.88 2.91
N GLU A 304 -10.32 -13.79 3.86
CA GLU A 304 -10.61 -13.44 5.25
C GLU A 304 -9.43 -12.72 5.92
N ARG A 305 -8.20 -13.23 5.74
CA ARG A 305 -7.00 -12.63 6.34
C ARG A 305 -6.74 -11.21 5.84
N VAL A 306 -7.03 -10.92 4.56
CA VAL A 306 -6.74 -9.62 3.97
C VAL A 306 -7.70 -8.52 4.43
N GLN A 307 -8.82 -8.86 5.06
CA GLN A 307 -9.82 -7.88 5.50
C GLN A 307 -9.23 -6.80 6.42
N CYS A 308 -8.26 -7.14 7.28
CA CYS A 308 -7.64 -6.17 8.19
C CYS A 308 -6.80 -5.10 7.46
N TYR A 309 -6.43 -5.33 6.20
CA TYR A 309 -5.68 -4.37 5.37
C TYR A 309 -6.57 -3.45 4.53
N ARG A 310 -7.90 -3.54 4.64
CA ARG A 310 -8.83 -2.67 3.90
C ARG A 310 -8.68 -1.20 4.26
N ASN A 311 -8.34 -0.93 5.51
CA ASN A 311 -8.09 0.41 6.02
C ASN A 311 -6.87 0.41 6.94
N MET A 312 -5.77 0.95 6.45
CA MET A 312 -4.51 0.97 7.19
C MET A 312 -4.51 1.99 8.35
N GLN A 313 -5.43 2.96 8.37
CA GLN A 313 -5.61 3.85 9.51
C GLN A 313 -6.24 3.09 10.69
N ASP A 314 -7.30 2.31 10.43
CA ASP A 314 -7.92 1.46 11.44
C ASP A 314 -6.95 0.39 11.94
N TYR A 315 -6.19 -0.24 11.02
CA TYR A 315 -5.13 -1.17 11.39
C TYR A 315 -4.09 -0.53 12.34
N LEU A 316 -3.62 0.68 12.02
CA LEU A 316 -2.66 1.42 12.84
C LEU A 316 -3.22 1.66 14.24
N TYR A 317 -4.44 2.19 14.31
CA TYR A 317 -5.09 2.54 15.57
C TYR A 317 -5.35 1.31 16.45
N GLU A 318 -5.98 0.29 15.90
CA GLU A 318 -6.43 -0.90 16.64
C GLU A 318 -5.30 -1.85 17.06
N LYS A 319 -4.19 -1.86 16.31
CA LYS A 319 -3.12 -2.84 16.51
C LYS A 319 -1.83 -2.26 17.10
N LEU A 320 -1.58 -0.97 16.92
CA LEU A 320 -0.25 -0.41 17.16
C LEU A 320 -0.23 0.82 18.08
N LEU A 321 -1.34 1.58 18.18
CA LEU A 321 -1.49 2.74 19.07
C LEU A 321 -2.20 2.38 20.36
#